data_e6a7f6f0e3757c97c68455150ff9c1b5
#
_entry.id   e6a7f6f0e3757c97c68455150ff9c1b5
#
_cell.length_a   1.000
_cell.length_b   1.000
_cell.length_c   1.000
_cell.angle_alpha   90.00
_cell.angle_beta   90.00
_cell.angle_gamma   90.00
#
_symmetry.space_group_name_H-M   'P 1'
#
loop_
_entity.id
_entity.type
_entity.pdbx_description
1 polymer ?
#
loop_
_entity_poly.entity_id
_entity_poly.type
_entity_poly.pdbx_seq_one_letter_code
_entity_poly.pdbx_strand_id
1 'polypeptide(L)'
;MNPTKNKRQVDFQAIAQWVGKGERVLDLGCGRGVLLEYLKQKNQVYGIGVDIDFQKILSCIKRGVSAYQGDIKSFLNQFDDNSFDHVILSRTIDQLEEPDFIISKSLQVGKRVTVGFINNGFWVNRWNALLKGSRTINDVFPNPWYKTLPSNSFSIREFEAFCL
;
A
#
# COMPACT_ATOMS: atom_id res chain seq x y z
N MET A 1 -22.99 4.97 -8.27
CA MET A 1 -21.73 5.24 -7.52
C MET A 1 -20.96 3.94 -7.40
N ASN A 2 -19.68 3.88 -7.80
CA ASN A 2 -18.92 2.63 -7.80
C ASN A 2 -18.39 2.35 -6.37
N PRO A 3 -18.82 1.28 -5.68
CA PRO A 3 -18.51 1.03 -4.25
C PRO A 3 -17.00 0.87 -3.97
N THR A 4 -16.22 0.40 -4.94
CA THR A 4 -14.75 0.29 -4.83
C THR A 4 -14.04 1.65 -4.79
N LYS A 5 -14.59 2.65 -5.49
CA LYS A 5 -14.03 4.00 -5.49
C LYS A 5 -14.21 4.69 -4.13
N ASN A 6 -15.32 4.41 -3.45
CA ASN A 6 -15.63 4.97 -2.14
C ASN A 6 -14.72 4.40 -1.02
N LYS A 7 -14.43 3.09 -1.05
CA LYS A 7 -13.57 2.43 -0.05
C LYS A 7 -12.11 2.91 -0.12
N ARG A 8 -11.54 3.06 -1.32
CA ARG A 8 -10.18 3.63 -1.48
C ARG A 8 -10.09 5.07 -1.00
N GLN A 9 -11.16 5.83 -1.15
CA GLN A 9 -11.20 7.22 -0.68
C GLN A 9 -11.14 7.33 0.84
N VAL A 10 -11.74 6.37 1.57
CA VAL A 10 -11.63 6.27 3.04
C VAL A 10 -10.19 5.98 3.45
N ASP A 11 -9.52 5.03 2.79
CA ASP A 11 -8.10 4.73 3.06
C ASP A 11 -7.23 5.99 2.86
N PHE A 12 -7.44 6.71 1.76
CA PHE A 12 -6.68 7.94 1.46
C PHE A 12 -6.93 9.06 2.47
N GLN A 13 -8.17 9.20 2.93
CA GLN A 13 -8.52 10.17 3.98
C GLN A 13 -7.83 9.83 5.31
N ALA A 14 -7.80 8.55 5.68
CA ALA A 14 -7.11 8.10 6.89
C ALA A 14 -5.59 8.35 6.79
N ILE A 15 -4.96 7.96 5.69
CA ILE A 15 -3.52 8.18 5.46
C ILE A 15 -3.20 9.67 5.50
N ALA A 16 -4.02 10.52 4.87
CA ALA A 16 -3.79 11.95 4.83
C ALA A 16 -3.90 12.66 6.21
N GLN A 17 -4.53 12.03 7.19
CA GLN A 17 -4.54 12.55 8.58
C GLN A 17 -3.20 12.32 9.29
N TRP A 18 -2.44 11.31 8.87
CA TRP A 18 -1.14 10.97 9.45
C TRP A 18 0.04 11.62 8.73
N VAL A 19 -0.18 12.09 7.50
CA VAL A 19 0.84 12.78 6.69
C VAL A 19 0.79 14.29 6.98
N GLY A 20 1.91 14.87 7.38
CA GLY A 20 2.06 16.29 7.63
C GLY A 20 2.11 17.12 6.34
N LYS A 21 1.87 18.43 6.49
CA LYS A 21 1.96 19.36 5.37
C LYS A 21 3.43 19.53 4.93
N GLY A 22 3.68 19.42 3.62
CA GLY A 22 5.02 19.62 3.05
C GLY A 22 6.01 18.50 3.31
N GLU A 23 5.58 17.35 3.82
CA GLU A 23 6.45 16.21 4.07
C GLU A 23 7.01 15.58 2.78
N ARG A 24 8.20 15.00 2.89
CA ARG A 24 8.77 14.10 1.89
C ARG A 24 8.17 12.72 2.07
N VAL A 25 7.36 12.28 1.12
CA VAL A 25 6.61 11.04 1.17
C VAL A 25 7.12 10.06 0.13
N LEU A 26 7.39 8.83 0.53
CA LEU A 26 7.70 7.70 -0.34
C LEU A 26 6.52 6.72 -0.34
N ASP A 27 5.94 6.44 -1.52
CA ASP A 27 4.84 5.47 -1.70
C ASP A 27 5.36 4.22 -2.42
N LEU A 28 5.51 3.14 -1.69
CA LEU A 28 6.04 1.86 -2.18
C LEU A 28 4.91 1.00 -2.76
N GLY A 29 4.97 0.72 -4.06
CA GLY A 29 3.87 0.12 -4.81
C GLY A 29 2.79 1.15 -5.12
N CYS A 30 3.18 2.34 -5.56
CA CYS A 30 2.30 3.51 -5.74
C CYS A 30 1.19 3.31 -6.78
N GLY A 31 1.24 2.25 -7.57
CA GLY A 31 0.28 1.97 -8.62
C GLY A 31 0.20 3.12 -9.62
N ARG A 32 -0.99 3.63 -9.85
CA ARG A 32 -1.25 4.75 -10.78
C ARG A 32 -1.07 6.14 -10.16
N GLY A 33 -0.48 6.24 -8.96
CA GLY A 33 -0.18 7.50 -8.28
C GLY A 33 -1.39 8.24 -7.70
N VAL A 34 -2.53 7.59 -7.54
CA VAL A 34 -3.77 8.26 -7.09
C VAL A 34 -3.65 8.75 -5.64
N LEU A 35 -2.99 7.96 -4.77
CA LEU A 35 -2.76 8.36 -3.39
C LEU A 35 -1.82 9.57 -3.31
N LEU A 36 -0.70 9.53 -4.03
CA LEU A 36 0.26 10.64 -4.04
C LEU A 36 -0.33 11.92 -4.64
N GLU A 37 -1.14 11.81 -5.70
CA GLU A 37 -1.89 12.94 -6.26
C GLU A 37 -2.81 13.57 -5.20
N TYR A 38 -3.54 12.73 -4.47
CA TYR A 38 -4.43 13.16 -3.40
C TYR A 38 -3.67 13.85 -2.25
N LEU A 39 -2.56 13.26 -1.79
CA LEU A 39 -1.71 13.83 -0.75
C LEU A 39 -1.05 15.14 -1.20
N LYS A 40 -0.61 15.24 -2.47
CA LYS A 40 -0.08 16.47 -3.05
C LYS A 40 -1.10 17.60 -3.01
N GLN A 41 -2.36 17.32 -3.36
CA GLN A 41 -3.44 18.31 -3.35
C GLN A 41 -3.84 18.71 -1.94
N LYS A 42 -3.92 17.77 -1.00
CA LYS A 42 -4.43 17.99 0.33
C LYS A 42 -3.36 18.45 1.32
N ASN A 43 -2.21 17.83 1.30
CA ASN A 43 -1.13 18.02 2.28
C ASN A 43 0.09 18.73 1.69
N GLN A 44 0.10 19.02 0.39
CA GLN A 44 1.21 19.69 -0.32
C GLN A 44 2.54 18.94 -0.17
N VAL A 45 2.50 17.62 -0.17
CA VAL A 45 3.68 16.77 0.01
C VAL A 45 4.63 16.79 -1.19
N TYR A 46 5.90 16.51 -0.94
CA TYR A 46 6.91 16.16 -1.93
C TYR A 46 6.94 14.63 -2.05
N GLY A 47 6.08 14.09 -2.92
CA GLY A 47 5.87 12.65 -3.02
C GLY A 47 6.67 12.01 -4.15
N ILE A 48 7.27 10.85 -3.88
CA ILE A 48 7.86 9.96 -4.86
C ILE A 48 7.18 8.60 -4.76
N GLY A 49 6.74 8.05 -5.90
CA GLY A 49 6.18 6.70 -5.97
C GLY A 49 7.16 5.71 -6.61
N VAL A 50 7.06 4.45 -6.21
CA VAL A 50 7.79 3.32 -6.83
C VAL A 50 6.79 2.24 -7.21
N ASP A 51 6.86 1.74 -8.44
CA ASP A 51 6.10 0.56 -8.89
C ASP A 51 6.90 -0.16 -9.99
N ILE A 52 6.79 -1.47 -10.03
CA ILE A 52 7.47 -2.29 -11.05
C ILE A 52 6.80 -2.16 -12.43
N ASP A 53 5.53 -1.83 -12.46
CA ASP A 53 4.70 -1.76 -13.67
C ASP A 53 4.88 -0.42 -14.39
N PHE A 54 5.53 -0.44 -15.55
CA PHE A 54 5.77 0.74 -16.38
C PHE A 54 4.48 1.49 -16.76
N GLN A 55 3.37 0.80 -17.05
CA GLN A 55 2.11 1.46 -17.42
C GLN A 55 1.49 2.23 -16.27
N LYS A 56 1.69 1.76 -15.04
CA LYS A 56 1.29 2.48 -13.83
C LYS A 56 2.15 3.74 -13.64
N ILE A 57 3.47 3.63 -13.85
CA ILE A 57 4.38 4.79 -13.79
C ILE A 57 4.02 5.86 -14.82
N LEU A 58 3.72 5.48 -16.06
CA LEU A 58 3.21 6.42 -17.06
C LEU A 58 1.93 7.15 -16.59
N SER A 59 1.07 6.44 -15.86
CA SER A 59 -0.14 7.04 -15.28
C SER A 59 0.20 8.05 -14.17
N CYS A 60 1.23 7.80 -13.36
CA CYS A 60 1.74 8.74 -12.36
C CYS A 60 2.24 10.04 -13.01
N ILE A 61 3.05 9.92 -14.05
CA ILE A 61 3.60 11.07 -14.79
C ILE A 61 2.46 11.92 -15.38
N LYS A 62 1.45 11.30 -15.98
CA LYS A 62 0.26 12.00 -16.50
C LYS A 62 -0.52 12.76 -15.42
N ARG A 63 -0.43 12.34 -14.15
CA ARG A 63 -1.03 13.02 -12.99
C ARG A 63 -0.13 14.09 -12.37
N GLY A 64 1.07 14.28 -12.90
CA GLY A 64 2.06 15.20 -12.32
C GLY A 64 2.63 14.70 -10.99
N VAL A 65 2.69 13.38 -10.80
CA VAL A 65 3.30 12.70 -9.65
C VAL A 65 4.67 12.18 -10.05
N SER A 66 5.69 12.48 -9.26
CA SER A 66 7.02 11.90 -9.43
C SER A 66 6.99 10.41 -9.12
N ALA A 67 7.46 9.58 -10.03
CA ALA A 67 7.47 8.14 -9.84
C ALA A 67 8.66 7.48 -10.54
N TYR A 68 9.13 6.39 -9.96
CA TYR A 68 10.25 5.58 -10.41
C TYR A 68 9.78 4.18 -10.76
N GLN A 69 10.19 3.68 -11.94
CA GLN A 69 9.95 2.29 -12.29
C GLN A 69 11.07 1.42 -11.73
N GLY A 70 10.73 0.49 -10.88
CA GLY A 70 11.72 -0.43 -10.34
C GLY A 70 11.19 -1.31 -9.23
N ASP A 71 12.08 -2.19 -8.79
CA ASP A 71 11.85 -3.03 -7.62
C ASP A 71 12.01 -2.21 -6.33
N ILE A 72 11.10 -2.42 -5.38
CA ILE A 72 11.04 -1.70 -4.09
C ILE A 72 12.33 -1.92 -3.28
N LYS A 73 12.84 -3.17 -3.22
CA LYS A 73 14.03 -3.52 -2.45
C LYS A 73 15.27 -2.78 -2.97
N SER A 74 15.47 -2.83 -4.28
CA SER A 74 16.60 -2.16 -4.95
C SER A 74 16.50 -0.64 -4.81
N PHE A 75 15.30 -0.08 -4.84
CA PHE A 75 15.06 1.34 -4.68
C PHE A 75 15.36 1.83 -3.27
N LEU A 76 14.87 1.13 -2.25
CA LEU A 76 15.10 1.47 -0.83
C LEU A 76 16.59 1.49 -0.46
N ASN A 77 17.40 0.63 -1.06
CA ASN A 77 18.84 0.55 -0.78
C ASN A 77 19.64 1.77 -1.28
N GLN A 78 19.03 2.67 -2.04
CA GLN A 78 19.68 3.88 -2.57
C GLN A 78 19.58 5.07 -1.61
N PHE A 79 18.85 4.93 -0.50
CA PHE A 79 18.58 6.04 0.42
C PHE A 79 19.24 5.82 1.77
N ASP A 80 19.73 6.92 2.32
CA ASP A 80 20.22 7.00 3.69
C ASP A 80 19.07 7.00 4.70
N ASP A 81 19.40 6.79 5.96
CA ASP A 81 18.46 6.82 7.07
C ASP A 81 17.73 8.18 7.13
N ASN A 82 16.43 8.13 7.43
CA ASN A 82 15.57 9.31 7.56
C ASN A 82 15.50 10.21 6.30
N SER A 83 15.75 9.65 5.11
CA SER A 83 15.62 10.38 3.84
C SER A 83 14.20 10.86 3.57
N PHE A 84 13.20 10.21 4.15
CA PHE A 84 11.78 10.56 4.04
C PHE A 84 11.16 10.85 5.40
N ASP A 85 10.18 11.74 5.41
CA ASP A 85 9.41 12.02 6.62
C ASP A 85 8.34 10.93 6.82
N HIS A 86 7.82 10.34 5.72
CA HIS A 86 6.82 9.29 5.77
C HIS A 86 7.00 8.29 4.62
N VAL A 87 7.05 7.01 4.94
CA VAL A 87 7.01 5.91 3.96
C VAL A 87 5.64 5.23 4.04
N ILE A 88 5.03 4.97 2.90
CA ILE A 88 3.69 4.38 2.79
C ILE A 88 3.77 3.08 1.99
N LEU A 89 3.17 2.02 2.52
CA LEU A 89 2.92 0.75 1.83
C LEU A 89 1.40 0.51 1.83
N SER A 90 0.69 1.05 0.85
CA SER A 90 -0.77 0.93 0.78
C SER A 90 -1.19 -0.22 -0.14
N ARG A 91 -1.63 -1.34 0.43
CA ARG A 91 -2.05 -2.56 -0.30
C ARG A 91 -0.95 -3.16 -1.17
N THR A 92 0.26 -3.12 -0.68
CA THR A 92 1.46 -3.63 -1.37
C THR A 92 2.07 -4.78 -0.61
N ILE A 93 2.03 -4.73 0.73
CA ILE A 93 2.71 -5.68 1.60
C ILE A 93 2.31 -7.14 1.37
N ASP A 94 1.06 -7.38 1.01
CA ASP A 94 0.52 -8.72 0.71
C ASP A 94 1.08 -9.34 -0.59
N GLN A 95 1.75 -8.56 -1.43
CA GLN A 95 2.36 -8.97 -2.69
C GLN A 95 3.89 -9.05 -2.64
N LEU A 96 4.51 -8.70 -1.50
CA LEU A 96 5.95 -8.70 -1.33
C LEU A 96 6.47 -10.11 -0.99
N GLU A 97 7.62 -10.48 -1.56
CA GLU A 97 8.31 -11.73 -1.25
C GLU A 97 9.04 -11.67 0.09
N GLU A 98 9.64 -10.52 0.43
CA GLU A 98 10.43 -10.29 1.65
C GLU A 98 9.83 -9.09 2.45
N PRO A 99 8.62 -9.21 3.02
CA PRO A 99 7.96 -8.10 3.70
C PRO A 99 8.71 -7.62 4.95
N ASP A 100 9.40 -8.52 5.65
CA ASP A 100 10.26 -8.24 6.80
C ASP A 100 11.41 -7.30 6.45
N PHE A 101 12.14 -7.60 5.38
CA PHE A 101 13.21 -6.73 4.89
C PHE A 101 12.66 -5.35 4.48
N ILE A 102 11.58 -5.33 3.71
CA ILE A 102 11.00 -4.08 3.19
C ILE A 102 10.50 -3.19 4.34
N ILE A 103 9.83 -3.74 5.35
CA ILE A 103 9.37 -2.96 6.51
C ILE A 103 10.56 -2.45 7.32
N SER A 104 11.53 -3.32 7.62
CA SER A 104 12.74 -2.95 8.35
C SER A 104 13.49 -1.81 7.65
N LYS A 105 13.70 -1.94 6.34
CA LYS A 105 14.37 -0.91 5.54
C LYS A 105 13.53 0.38 5.43
N SER A 106 12.21 0.25 5.34
CA SER A 106 11.30 1.42 5.34
C SER A 106 11.38 2.21 6.65
N LEU A 107 11.54 1.53 7.80
CA LEU A 107 11.74 2.15 9.11
C LEU A 107 13.11 2.83 9.25
N GLN A 108 14.12 2.39 8.50
CA GLN A 108 15.41 3.07 8.44
C GLN A 108 15.36 4.34 7.59
N VAL A 109 14.82 4.25 6.38
CA VAL A 109 14.80 5.38 5.43
C VAL A 109 13.72 6.42 5.72
N GLY A 110 12.70 6.07 6.49
CA GLY A 110 11.58 6.93 6.84
C GLY A 110 11.46 7.15 8.35
N LYS A 111 11.15 8.38 8.75
CA LYS A 111 10.86 8.70 10.17
C LYS A 111 9.58 8.03 10.67
N ARG A 112 8.63 7.78 9.76
CA ARG A 112 7.35 7.10 10.03
C ARG A 112 7.01 6.18 8.87
N VAL A 113 6.36 5.06 9.18
CA VAL A 113 5.90 4.09 8.17
C VAL A 113 4.40 3.84 8.38
N THR A 114 3.63 3.90 7.31
CA THR A 114 2.23 3.50 7.29
C THR A 114 2.05 2.27 6.43
N VAL A 115 1.52 1.21 7.01
CA VAL A 115 1.21 -0.03 6.28
C VAL A 115 -0.30 -0.20 6.20
N GLY A 116 -0.82 -0.22 4.98
CA GLY A 116 -2.23 -0.49 4.72
C GLY A 116 -2.41 -1.84 4.04
N PHE A 117 -3.23 -2.72 4.61
CA PHE A 117 -3.49 -4.04 4.08
C PHE A 117 -4.95 -4.47 4.27
N ILE A 118 -5.34 -5.57 3.63
CA ILE A 118 -6.68 -6.12 3.75
C ILE A 118 -6.69 -7.16 4.87
N ASN A 119 -7.49 -6.88 5.93
CA ASN A 119 -7.63 -7.82 7.04
C ASN A 119 -8.40 -9.09 6.60
N ASN A 120 -7.68 -10.15 6.28
CA ASN A 120 -8.27 -11.44 5.94
C ASN A 120 -8.91 -12.15 7.14
N GLY A 121 -8.51 -11.80 8.37
CA GLY A 121 -9.10 -12.30 9.61
C GLY A 121 -10.42 -11.63 10.01
N PHE A 122 -11.01 -10.77 9.17
CA PHE A 122 -12.29 -10.12 9.46
C PHE A 122 -13.38 -11.17 9.69
N TRP A 123 -14.19 -11.00 10.72
CA TRP A 123 -15.14 -12.01 11.21
C TRP A 123 -16.12 -12.51 10.14
N VAL A 124 -16.56 -11.65 9.23
CA VAL A 124 -17.45 -12.03 8.11
C VAL A 124 -16.76 -13.03 7.18
N ASN A 125 -15.48 -12.87 6.92
CA ASN A 125 -14.71 -13.80 6.07
C ASN A 125 -14.60 -15.17 6.74
N ARG A 126 -14.35 -15.19 8.07
CA ARG A 126 -14.28 -16.43 8.86
C ARG A 126 -15.62 -17.15 8.87
N TRP A 127 -16.72 -16.41 9.09
CA TRP A 127 -18.07 -16.97 9.09
C TRP A 127 -18.47 -17.55 7.73
N ASN A 128 -18.17 -16.85 6.65
CA ASN A 128 -18.41 -17.34 5.31
C ASN A 128 -17.58 -18.60 4.98
N ALA A 129 -16.32 -18.64 5.39
CA ALA A 129 -15.46 -19.81 5.21
C ALA A 129 -16.01 -21.02 6.00
N LEU A 130 -16.46 -20.81 7.25
CA LEU A 130 -17.03 -21.85 8.09
C LEU A 130 -18.32 -22.43 7.51
N LEU A 131 -19.25 -21.55 7.05
CA LEU A 131 -20.56 -22.00 6.56
C LEU A 131 -20.54 -22.50 5.12
N LYS A 132 -19.72 -21.93 4.26
CA LYS A 132 -19.72 -22.23 2.81
C LYS A 132 -18.53 -23.07 2.37
N GLY A 133 -17.53 -23.26 3.23
CA GLY A 133 -16.28 -23.97 2.87
C GLY A 133 -15.51 -23.34 1.70
N SER A 134 -15.80 -22.08 1.37
CA SER A 134 -15.24 -21.42 0.19
C SER A 134 -14.71 -20.03 0.51
N ARG A 135 -13.73 -19.57 -0.29
CA ARG A 135 -13.24 -18.19 -0.22
C ARG A 135 -14.38 -17.22 -0.54
N THR A 136 -14.48 -16.18 0.25
CA THR A 136 -15.48 -15.12 0.02
C THR A 136 -15.08 -14.32 -1.22
N ILE A 137 -15.99 -14.25 -2.21
CA ILE A 137 -15.91 -13.31 -3.33
C ILE A 137 -16.72 -12.08 -2.93
N ASN A 138 -16.08 -10.93 -2.88
CA ASN A 138 -16.70 -9.65 -2.53
C ASN A 138 -15.98 -8.49 -3.26
N ASP A 139 -16.36 -7.24 -2.97
CA ASP A 139 -15.75 -6.06 -3.59
C ASP A 139 -14.24 -5.94 -3.33
N VAL A 140 -13.73 -6.58 -2.28
CA VAL A 140 -12.30 -6.60 -1.91
C VAL A 140 -11.56 -7.70 -2.66
N PHE A 141 -12.20 -8.86 -2.79
CA PHE A 141 -11.72 -10.03 -3.54
C PHE A 141 -12.70 -10.36 -4.68
N PRO A 142 -12.73 -9.54 -5.76
CA PRO A 142 -13.75 -9.69 -6.81
C PRO A 142 -13.51 -10.87 -7.74
N ASN A 143 -12.30 -11.42 -7.75
CA ASN A 143 -11.90 -12.48 -8.67
C ASN A 143 -11.93 -13.85 -8.01
N PRO A 144 -12.27 -14.91 -8.78
CA PRO A 144 -12.07 -16.27 -8.33
C PRO A 144 -10.58 -16.57 -8.11
N TRP A 145 -10.28 -17.59 -7.27
CA TRP A 145 -8.91 -17.90 -6.84
C TRP A 145 -7.91 -18.08 -8.00
N TYR A 146 -8.34 -18.65 -9.11
CA TYR A 146 -7.51 -18.91 -10.30
C TYR A 146 -7.22 -17.67 -11.17
N LYS A 147 -7.85 -16.53 -10.87
CA LYS A 147 -7.62 -15.22 -11.51
C LYS A 147 -7.03 -14.19 -10.56
N THR A 148 -6.66 -14.60 -9.35
CA THR A 148 -6.07 -13.72 -8.35
C THR A 148 -4.55 -13.93 -8.35
N LEU A 149 -3.79 -12.86 -8.33
CA LEU A 149 -2.34 -12.95 -8.15
C LEU A 149 -2.02 -13.60 -6.80
N PRO A 150 -0.91 -14.36 -6.69
CA PRO A 150 -0.43 -14.81 -5.41
C PRO A 150 -0.30 -13.64 -4.44
N SER A 151 -0.85 -13.79 -3.25
CA SER A 151 -0.75 -12.78 -2.21
C SER A 151 -0.72 -13.45 -0.83
N ASN A 152 0.09 -12.89 0.06
CA ASN A 152 0.15 -13.29 1.45
C ASN A 152 -1.13 -12.84 2.14
N SER A 153 -1.93 -13.79 2.62
CA SER A 153 -3.18 -13.48 3.32
C SER A 153 -2.93 -13.54 4.81
N PHE A 154 -3.08 -12.42 5.52
CA PHE A 154 -2.87 -12.35 6.96
C PHE A 154 -3.94 -11.49 7.63
N SER A 155 -4.06 -11.63 8.93
CA SER A 155 -4.96 -10.87 9.80
C SER A 155 -4.20 -9.75 10.51
N ILE A 156 -4.94 -8.81 11.12
CA ILE A 156 -4.34 -7.77 11.99
C ILE A 156 -3.50 -8.42 13.09
N ARG A 157 -4.01 -9.49 13.73
CA ARG A 157 -3.30 -10.17 14.81
C ARG A 157 -1.97 -10.79 14.36
N GLU A 158 -1.92 -11.36 13.15
CA GLU A 158 -0.68 -11.89 12.58
C GLU A 158 0.31 -10.78 12.24
N PHE A 159 -0.18 -9.64 11.75
CA PHE A 159 0.66 -8.48 11.50
C PHE A 159 1.20 -7.86 12.79
N GLU A 160 0.39 -7.75 13.84
CA GLU A 160 0.83 -7.31 15.17
C GLU A 160 1.92 -8.22 15.73
N ALA A 161 1.72 -9.55 15.64
CA ALA A 161 2.73 -10.53 16.09
C ALA A 161 4.04 -10.47 15.28
N PHE A 162 3.96 -10.11 14.01
CA PHE A 162 5.12 -9.88 13.15
C PHE A 162 5.90 -8.61 13.53
N CYS A 163 5.24 -7.57 14.05
CA CYS A 163 5.86 -6.30 14.45
C CYS A 163 6.53 -6.34 15.84
N LEU A 164 6.31 -7.39 16.64
CA LEU A 164 6.87 -7.59 17.99
C LEU A 164 8.18 -8.35 17.96
#